data_8e33d5c408734f8347ef3a5e608b25ab
#
_entry.id   8e33d5c408734f8347ef3a5e608b25ab
#
_cell.length_a   1.000
_cell.length_b   1.000
_cell.length_c   1.000
_cell.angle_alpha   90.00
_cell.angle_beta   90.00
_cell.angle_gamma   90.00
#
_symmetry.space_group_name_H-M   'P 1'
#
loop_
_entity.id
_entity.type
_entity.pdbx_description
1 polymer ?
#
loop_
_entity_poly.entity_id
_entity_poly.type
_entity_poly.pdbx_seq_one_letter_code
_entity_poly.pdbx_strand_id
1 'polypeptide(L)'
;MILNRHSYAGLLLMAVVPVVCPAQSLSLNSPESAAKVITLTGEVSVLRDSTPWALEVGSAVQLKQLIVTGPDGYAKLQVSDGSTFEVYPNSKVTFRNNPSDWKDMLDLWIGRVKIHVQKLSGGAPNHQRVTSPTAVISVRGTIFDVVAEDDDTTLVSVEEGLVAVQHRYLPVNNGKLVSPGEYIRIYKNQPLADKSIDKGQALKHVLNAGAEAVYRIILRNPQVPGGGGRVPGTGGTGGGVPGDTQNTPPPPAPPPPPPGV
;
A
#
# COMPACT_ATOMS: atom_id res chain seq x y z
N MET A 1 -93.14 -47.93 14.80
CA MET A 1 -91.88 -48.66 14.58
C MET A 1 -91.27 -48.20 13.22
N ILE A 2 -90.60 -47.07 13.23
CA ILE A 2 -90.14 -46.45 12.04
C ILE A 2 -88.64 -46.06 12.27
N LEU A 3 -87.76 -46.69 11.50
CA LEU A 3 -86.31 -46.39 11.48
C LEU A 3 -86.08 -45.11 10.67
N ASN A 4 -85.42 -44.18 11.32
CA ASN A 4 -84.96 -42.97 10.67
C ASN A 4 -83.42 -43.07 10.37
N ARG A 5 -83.04 -43.18 9.10
CA ARG A 5 -81.64 -43.22 8.65
C ARG A 5 -81.24 -41.79 8.31
N HIS A 6 -80.38 -41.18 9.10
CA HIS A 6 -79.70 -39.97 8.73
C HIS A 6 -78.35 -40.29 8.12
N SER A 7 -78.23 -39.95 6.84
CA SER A 7 -77.03 -40.01 6.01
C SER A 7 -76.22 -38.78 6.28
N TYR A 8 -75.08 -38.91 6.89
CA TYR A 8 -74.07 -37.82 7.01
C TYR A 8 -73.08 -37.94 5.83
N ALA A 9 -73.21 -37.04 4.85
CA ALA A 9 -72.23 -36.85 3.81
C ALA A 9 -71.07 -35.99 4.37
N GLY A 10 -70.04 -36.67 4.78
CA GLY A 10 -68.79 -35.99 5.24
C GLY A 10 -68.05 -35.37 4.08
N LEU A 11 -68.03 -34.05 4.03
CA LEU A 11 -67.24 -33.26 3.07
C LEU A 11 -65.77 -33.22 3.56
N LEU A 12 -64.92 -34.01 2.93
CA LEU A 12 -63.46 -34.05 3.23
C LEU A 12 -62.80 -32.86 2.55
N LEU A 13 -62.60 -31.79 3.32
CA LEU A 13 -61.85 -30.59 2.85
C LEU A 13 -60.35 -30.88 2.93
N MET A 14 -59.75 -31.22 1.79
CA MET A 14 -58.27 -31.39 1.68
C MET A 14 -57.63 -29.99 1.69
N ALA A 15 -57.06 -29.60 2.84
CA ALA A 15 -56.25 -28.40 2.98
C ALA A 15 -54.88 -28.66 2.35
N VAL A 16 -54.67 -28.09 1.17
CA VAL A 16 -53.33 -28.02 0.51
C VAL A 16 -52.52 -26.98 1.26
N VAL A 17 -51.61 -27.41 2.10
CA VAL A 17 -50.64 -26.55 2.78
C VAL A 17 -49.50 -26.31 1.80
N PRO A 18 -49.22 -25.08 1.30
CA PRO A 18 -48.05 -24.80 0.51
C PRO A 18 -46.81 -24.95 1.42
N VAL A 19 -45.97 -25.94 1.13
CA VAL A 19 -44.65 -26.05 1.73
C VAL A 19 -43.80 -24.91 1.14
N VAL A 20 -43.72 -23.81 1.88
CA VAL A 20 -42.76 -22.75 1.61
C VAL A 20 -41.36 -23.30 1.97
N CYS A 21 -40.67 -23.82 0.99
CA CYS A 21 -39.26 -24.20 1.11
C CYS A 21 -38.47 -22.91 1.29
N PRO A 22 -37.83 -22.62 2.45
CA PRO A 22 -36.91 -21.52 2.56
C PRO A 22 -35.73 -21.82 1.63
N ALA A 23 -35.58 -21.07 0.56
CA ALA A 23 -34.36 -21.05 -0.25
C ALA A 23 -33.24 -20.61 0.71
N GLN A 24 -32.53 -21.57 1.28
CA GLN A 24 -31.25 -21.33 1.94
C GLN A 24 -30.32 -20.82 0.87
N SER A 25 -30.12 -19.51 0.85
CA SER A 25 -29.01 -18.90 0.15
C SER A 25 -27.74 -19.53 0.72
N LEU A 26 -27.19 -20.51 0.01
CA LEU A 26 -25.83 -20.96 0.20
C LEU A 26 -24.97 -19.71 0.02
N SER A 27 -24.62 -19.05 1.13
CA SER A 27 -23.48 -18.16 1.18
C SER A 27 -22.27 -19.03 0.83
N LEU A 28 -21.97 -19.07 -0.46
CA LEU A 28 -20.64 -19.47 -0.91
C LEU A 28 -19.73 -18.48 -0.20
N ASN A 29 -19.08 -18.90 0.87
CA ASN A 29 -17.96 -18.21 1.46
C ASN A 29 -16.94 -18.09 0.33
N SER A 30 -17.00 -16.98 -0.40
CA SER A 30 -15.94 -16.60 -1.30
C SER A 30 -14.68 -16.59 -0.46
N PRO A 31 -13.63 -17.33 -0.82
CA PRO A 31 -12.41 -17.37 -0.04
C PRO A 31 -11.95 -15.94 0.14
N GLU A 32 -11.74 -15.56 1.39
CA GLU A 32 -11.38 -14.20 1.78
C GLU A 32 -10.12 -13.79 0.99
N SER A 33 -10.29 -12.82 0.09
CA SER A 33 -9.18 -12.33 -0.70
C SER A 33 -8.25 -11.51 0.20
N ALA A 34 -6.98 -11.90 0.25
CA ALA A 34 -5.97 -11.17 1.01
C ALA A 34 -5.69 -9.81 0.39
N ALA A 35 -5.62 -9.76 -0.94
CA ALA A 35 -5.28 -8.54 -1.68
C ALA A 35 -5.85 -8.57 -3.09
N LYS A 36 -5.96 -7.37 -3.70
CA LYS A 36 -6.35 -7.19 -5.10
C LYS A 36 -5.20 -6.56 -5.88
N VAL A 37 -4.93 -7.06 -7.06
CA VAL A 37 -3.93 -6.48 -7.99
C VAL A 37 -4.50 -5.18 -8.56
N ILE A 38 -3.80 -4.05 -8.33
CA ILE A 38 -4.20 -2.73 -8.85
C ILE A 38 -3.31 -2.26 -10.01
N THR A 39 -2.07 -2.74 -10.08
CA THR A 39 -1.15 -2.49 -11.19
C THR A 39 -0.31 -3.74 -11.42
N LEU A 40 -0.02 -4.06 -12.67
CA LEU A 40 0.79 -5.21 -13.04
C LEU A 40 1.57 -4.88 -14.31
N THR A 41 2.85 -5.30 -14.36
CA THR A 41 3.72 -5.22 -15.53
C THR A 41 4.58 -6.47 -15.58
N GLY A 42 4.88 -6.96 -16.78
CA GLY A 42 5.71 -8.14 -16.98
C GLY A 42 5.08 -9.44 -16.47
N GLU A 43 5.92 -10.43 -16.20
CA GLU A 43 5.48 -11.76 -15.78
C GLU A 43 5.23 -11.81 -14.26
N VAL A 44 3.96 -11.97 -13.87
CA VAL A 44 3.57 -12.19 -12.48
C VAL A 44 2.57 -13.32 -12.38
N SER A 45 2.85 -14.29 -11.52
CA SER A 45 2.02 -15.45 -11.30
C SER A 45 1.73 -15.70 -9.83
N VAL A 46 0.66 -16.45 -9.58
CA VAL A 46 0.33 -16.97 -8.26
C VAL A 46 0.31 -18.49 -8.31
N LEU A 47 0.92 -19.15 -7.32
CA LEU A 47 0.85 -20.60 -7.22
C LEU A 47 -0.45 -21.03 -6.56
N ARG A 48 -1.22 -21.86 -7.26
CA ARG A 48 -2.41 -22.58 -6.77
C ARG A 48 -2.14 -24.06 -6.90
N ASP A 49 -2.13 -24.77 -5.80
CA ASP A 49 -1.86 -26.23 -5.79
C ASP A 49 -0.60 -26.59 -6.59
N SER A 50 0.49 -25.83 -6.40
CA SER A 50 1.77 -25.96 -7.10
C SER A 50 1.74 -25.62 -8.60
N THR A 51 0.61 -25.18 -9.15
CA THR A 51 0.48 -24.77 -10.55
C THR A 51 0.53 -23.24 -10.63
N PRO A 52 1.40 -22.65 -11.48
CA PRO A 52 1.45 -21.21 -11.67
C PRO A 52 0.26 -20.73 -12.52
N TRP A 53 -0.41 -19.71 -12.06
CA TRP A 53 -1.48 -19.00 -12.75
C TRP A 53 -1.08 -17.56 -12.95
N ALA A 54 -1.13 -17.08 -14.18
CA ALA A 54 -0.85 -15.66 -14.47
C ALA A 54 -1.85 -14.76 -13.76
N LEU A 55 -1.35 -13.68 -13.18
CA LEU A 55 -2.18 -12.62 -12.59
C LEU A 55 -2.46 -11.53 -13.61
N GLU A 56 -3.62 -10.91 -13.47
CA GLU A 56 -4.05 -9.76 -14.24
C GLU A 56 -4.45 -8.63 -13.28
N VAL A 57 -4.53 -7.40 -13.79
CA VAL A 57 -5.07 -6.27 -13.04
C VAL A 57 -6.53 -6.57 -12.66
N GLY A 58 -6.85 -6.41 -11.40
CA GLY A 58 -8.15 -6.77 -10.83
C GLY A 58 -8.23 -8.16 -10.22
N SER A 59 -7.25 -9.05 -10.48
CA SER A 59 -7.19 -10.38 -9.87
C SER A 59 -7.15 -10.30 -8.35
N ALA A 60 -7.90 -11.19 -7.70
CA ALA A 60 -7.85 -11.37 -6.25
C ALA A 60 -6.78 -12.43 -5.89
N VAL A 61 -5.91 -12.08 -4.98
CA VAL A 61 -4.94 -13.00 -4.38
C VAL A 61 -5.49 -13.47 -3.04
N GLN A 62 -5.52 -14.78 -2.84
CA GLN A 62 -6.00 -15.38 -1.61
C GLN A 62 -4.89 -15.48 -0.56
N LEU A 63 -5.31 -15.65 0.68
CA LEU A 63 -4.39 -15.94 1.78
C LEU A 63 -3.59 -17.21 1.50
N LYS A 64 -2.32 -17.22 1.90
CA LYS A 64 -1.37 -18.31 1.75
C LYS A 64 -0.96 -18.62 0.31
N GLN A 65 -1.45 -17.92 -0.68
CA GLN A 65 -0.96 -18.07 -2.05
C GLN A 65 0.42 -17.42 -2.20
N LEU A 66 1.31 -18.11 -2.89
CA LEU A 66 2.64 -17.60 -3.21
C LEU A 66 2.58 -16.82 -4.52
N ILE A 67 2.92 -15.54 -4.45
CA ILE A 67 3.11 -14.68 -5.62
C ILE A 67 4.57 -14.79 -6.06
N VAL A 68 4.78 -14.97 -7.35
CA VAL A 68 6.10 -15.04 -7.99
C VAL A 68 6.16 -14.01 -9.10
N THR A 69 7.17 -13.16 -9.08
CA THR A 69 7.46 -12.21 -10.16
C THR A 69 8.67 -12.67 -10.96
N GLY A 70 8.57 -12.57 -12.28
CA GLY A 70 9.67 -12.81 -13.20
C GLY A 70 10.70 -11.67 -13.20
N PRO A 71 11.71 -11.74 -14.08
CA PRO A 71 12.78 -10.72 -14.16
C PRO A 71 12.28 -9.32 -14.53
N ASP A 72 11.17 -9.24 -15.24
CA ASP A 72 10.48 -8.00 -15.65
C ASP A 72 9.17 -7.78 -14.88
N GLY A 73 8.83 -8.70 -13.96
CA GLY A 73 7.58 -8.74 -13.24
C GLY A 73 7.49 -7.68 -12.15
N TYR A 74 6.41 -6.90 -12.16
CA TYR A 74 6.07 -5.95 -11.10
C TYR A 74 4.57 -6.03 -10.83
N ALA A 75 4.19 -6.06 -9.57
CA ALA A 75 2.79 -5.99 -9.18
C ALA A 75 2.60 -5.06 -7.99
N LYS A 76 1.56 -4.21 -8.07
CA LYS A 76 1.06 -3.45 -6.92
C LYS A 76 -0.26 -4.05 -6.48
N LEU A 77 -0.32 -4.44 -5.22
CA LEU A 77 -1.49 -5.06 -4.61
C LEU A 77 -2.03 -4.15 -3.50
N GLN A 78 -3.33 -4.19 -3.31
CA GLN A 78 -4.01 -3.45 -2.24
C GLN A 78 -4.81 -4.43 -1.38
N VAL A 79 -4.68 -4.31 -0.07
CA VAL A 79 -5.50 -5.03 0.93
C VAL A 79 -6.72 -4.21 1.33
N SER A 80 -7.66 -4.84 2.03
CA SER A 80 -8.95 -4.25 2.39
C SER A 80 -8.85 -3.00 3.28
N ASP A 81 -7.78 -2.88 4.08
CA ASP A 81 -7.52 -1.71 4.94
C ASP A 81 -6.92 -0.51 4.17
N GLY A 82 -6.73 -0.63 2.85
CA GLY A 82 -6.13 0.38 1.99
C GLY A 82 -4.59 0.34 1.93
N SER A 83 -3.94 -0.52 2.71
CA SER A 83 -2.49 -0.72 2.62
C SER A 83 -2.11 -1.28 1.26
N THR A 84 -0.93 -0.91 0.75
CA THR A 84 -0.45 -1.37 -0.55
C THR A 84 0.92 -2.01 -0.46
N PHE A 85 1.13 -2.98 -1.36
CA PHE A 85 2.37 -3.75 -1.50
C PHE A 85 2.83 -3.67 -2.94
N GLU A 86 4.04 -3.24 -3.15
CA GLU A 86 4.69 -3.24 -4.45
C GLU A 86 5.73 -4.36 -4.48
N VAL A 87 5.45 -5.40 -5.25
CA VAL A 87 6.32 -6.56 -5.43
C VAL A 87 7.18 -6.32 -6.66
N TYR A 88 8.48 -6.29 -6.46
CA TYR A 88 9.46 -6.00 -7.51
C TYR A 88 9.91 -7.27 -8.24
N PRO A 89 10.68 -7.15 -9.35
CA PRO A 89 11.18 -8.30 -10.09
C PRO A 89 11.91 -9.33 -9.22
N ASN A 90 11.87 -10.59 -9.66
CA ASN A 90 12.54 -11.74 -9.01
C ASN A 90 12.17 -11.94 -7.54
N SER A 91 10.92 -11.70 -7.19
CA SER A 91 10.43 -11.79 -5.81
C SER A 91 9.46 -12.94 -5.61
N LYS A 92 9.46 -13.48 -4.40
CA LYS A 92 8.51 -14.50 -3.91
C LYS A 92 7.91 -14.04 -2.60
N VAL A 93 6.58 -13.90 -2.57
CA VAL A 93 5.84 -13.28 -1.47
C VAL A 93 4.58 -14.07 -1.18
N THR A 94 4.27 -14.27 0.11
CA THR A 94 3.03 -14.90 0.55
C THR A 94 2.28 -13.98 1.50
N PHE A 95 0.99 -13.73 1.24
CA PHE A 95 0.12 -13.06 2.21
C PHE A 95 -0.27 -14.04 3.31
N ARG A 96 -0.03 -13.66 4.53
CA ARG A 96 -0.50 -14.39 5.70
C ARG A 96 -1.74 -13.72 6.29
N ASN A 97 -2.69 -14.53 6.69
CA ASN A 97 -3.64 -14.18 7.71
C ASN A 97 -3.50 -15.23 8.81
N ASN A 98 -3.13 -14.80 9.98
CA ASN A 98 -3.24 -15.63 11.14
C ASN A 98 -4.60 -15.31 11.80
N PRO A 99 -5.59 -16.20 11.75
CA PRO A 99 -6.91 -15.94 12.36
C PRO A 99 -6.85 -15.68 13.87
N SER A 100 -5.74 -16.08 14.50
CA SER A 100 -5.49 -15.84 15.93
C SER A 100 -4.73 -14.53 16.19
N ASP A 101 -4.07 -13.97 15.21
CA ASP A 101 -3.25 -12.77 15.36
C ASP A 101 -3.26 -11.96 14.05
N TRP A 102 -4.14 -10.99 13.95
CA TRP A 102 -4.33 -10.09 12.80
C TRP A 102 -3.07 -9.30 12.40
N LYS A 103 -1.95 -9.60 13.03
CA LYS A 103 -0.69 -8.88 12.90
C LYS A 103 0.20 -9.39 11.78
N ASP A 104 0.10 -10.67 11.40
CA ASP A 104 0.95 -11.25 10.36
C ASP A 104 0.37 -10.95 8.98
N MET A 105 1.05 -10.10 8.23
CA MET A 105 0.60 -9.53 6.98
C MET A 105 1.22 -10.20 5.77
N LEU A 106 2.54 -10.40 5.80
CA LEU A 106 3.32 -10.81 4.64
C LEU A 106 4.57 -11.57 5.04
N ASP A 107 4.88 -12.63 4.27
CA ASP A 107 6.18 -13.28 4.24
C ASP A 107 6.88 -12.95 2.93
N LEU A 108 8.02 -12.32 3.01
CA LEU A 108 8.96 -12.18 1.90
C LEU A 108 9.97 -13.33 1.95
N TRP A 109 10.00 -14.17 0.92
CA TRP A 109 10.94 -15.28 0.83
C TRP A 109 12.26 -14.85 0.17
N ILE A 110 12.17 -14.12 -0.92
CA ILE A 110 13.30 -13.57 -1.67
C ILE A 110 12.82 -12.38 -2.49
N GLY A 111 13.72 -11.47 -2.83
CA GLY A 111 13.48 -10.31 -3.66
C GLY A 111 13.16 -9.06 -2.86
N ARG A 112 12.37 -8.16 -3.42
CA ARG A 112 12.08 -6.84 -2.85
C ARG A 112 10.58 -6.54 -2.81
N VAL A 113 10.13 -6.01 -1.69
CA VAL A 113 8.77 -5.49 -1.53
C VAL A 113 8.83 -4.11 -0.89
N LYS A 114 8.16 -3.13 -1.50
CA LYS A 114 7.85 -1.84 -0.86
C LYS A 114 6.45 -1.89 -0.26
N ILE A 115 6.32 -1.48 0.97
CA ILE A 115 5.10 -1.63 1.76
C ILE A 115 4.66 -0.25 2.25
N HIS A 116 3.41 0.07 1.98
CA HIS A 116 2.75 1.26 2.49
C HIS A 116 1.59 0.83 3.39
N VAL A 117 1.79 0.91 4.69
CA VAL A 117 0.78 0.59 5.70
C VAL A 117 -0.06 1.81 6.02
N GLN A 118 -1.38 1.70 5.88
CA GLN A 118 -2.30 2.80 6.22
C GLN A 118 -2.35 3.06 7.73
N LYS A 119 -2.35 4.34 8.11
CA LYS A 119 -2.63 4.77 9.49
C LYS A 119 -4.13 4.72 9.73
N LEU A 120 -4.59 3.73 10.46
CA LEU A 120 -5.99 3.66 10.86
C LEU A 120 -6.25 4.67 11.99
N SER A 121 -7.17 5.60 11.77
CA SER A 121 -7.60 6.59 12.77
C SER A 121 -8.66 5.95 13.68
N GLY A 122 -8.44 5.94 15.00
CA GLY A 122 -9.48 5.67 15.99
C GLY A 122 -9.61 4.24 16.52
N GLY A 123 -8.67 3.33 16.24
CA GLY A 123 -8.66 1.95 16.76
C GLY A 123 -7.48 1.63 17.68
N ALA A 124 -7.53 0.44 18.30
CA ALA A 124 -6.39 -0.14 18.99
C ALA A 124 -5.17 -0.19 18.06
N PRO A 125 -3.94 -0.10 18.59
CA PRO A 125 -2.74 -0.05 17.77
C PRO A 125 -2.65 -1.32 16.90
N ASN A 126 -2.93 -1.17 15.62
CA ASN A 126 -2.83 -2.26 14.65
C ASN A 126 -1.35 -2.38 14.26
N HIS A 127 -0.61 -3.19 15.03
CA HIS A 127 0.75 -3.53 14.69
C HIS A 127 0.72 -4.61 13.62
N GLN A 128 1.17 -4.27 12.42
CA GLN A 128 1.29 -5.23 11.34
C GLN A 128 2.70 -5.80 11.31
N ARG A 129 2.82 -7.07 10.95
CA ARG A 129 4.10 -7.78 10.92
C ARG A 129 4.40 -8.26 9.51
N VAL A 130 5.63 -8.01 9.10
CA VAL A 130 6.23 -8.56 7.88
C VAL A 130 7.38 -9.46 8.30
N THR A 131 7.45 -10.65 7.73
CA THR A 131 8.51 -11.62 8.02
C THR A 131 9.39 -11.79 6.79
N SER A 132 10.69 -11.85 7.01
CA SER A 132 11.70 -12.21 6.01
C SER A 132 12.51 -13.41 6.49
N PRO A 133 13.45 -13.96 5.70
CA PRO A 133 14.27 -15.07 6.12
C PRO A 133 15.03 -14.80 7.42
N THR A 134 15.53 -13.59 7.65
CA THR A 134 16.36 -13.27 8.81
C THR A 134 15.73 -12.31 9.81
N ALA A 135 14.61 -11.65 9.47
CA ALA A 135 14.02 -10.62 10.30
C ALA A 135 12.52 -10.77 10.50
N VAL A 136 12.04 -10.25 11.63
CA VAL A 136 10.64 -9.97 11.93
C VAL A 136 10.49 -8.46 12.08
N ILE A 137 9.64 -7.88 11.26
CA ILE A 137 9.49 -6.43 11.08
C ILE A 137 8.08 -6.06 11.54
N SER A 138 7.98 -5.23 12.59
CA SER A 138 6.71 -4.76 13.14
C SER A 138 6.53 -3.28 12.85
N VAL A 139 5.37 -2.92 12.31
CA VAL A 139 5.11 -1.59 11.74
C VAL A 139 3.73 -1.05 12.14
N ARG A 140 3.59 0.26 12.08
CA ARG A 140 2.33 0.95 12.28
C ARG A 140 2.27 2.25 11.46
N GLY A 141 1.55 2.21 10.34
CA GLY A 141 1.38 3.39 9.48
C GLY A 141 2.72 3.91 8.95
N THR A 142 3.42 3.09 8.16
CA THR A 142 4.79 3.31 7.69
C THR A 142 4.90 3.06 6.20
N ILE A 143 5.90 3.70 5.58
CA ILE A 143 6.35 3.38 4.22
C ILE A 143 7.79 2.89 4.33
N PHE A 144 8.04 1.67 3.89
CA PHE A 144 9.35 1.04 4.00
C PHE A 144 9.57 -0.03 2.93
N ASP A 145 10.83 -0.31 2.67
CA ASP A 145 11.27 -1.37 1.75
C ASP A 145 11.90 -2.52 2.54
N VAL A 146 11.63 -3.73 2.10
CA VAL A 146 12.30 -4.94 2.57
C VAL A 146 12.90 -5.66 1.37
N VAL A 147 14.18 -5.97 1.45
CA VAL A 147 14.92 -6.74 0.45
C VAL A 147 15.47 -7.98 1.12
N ALA A 148 15.05 -9.15 0.67
CA ALA A 148 15.66 -10.43 1.01
C ALA A 148 16.59 -10.81 -0.14
N GLU A 149 17.89 -10.62 0.03
CA GLU A 149 18.90 -10.88 -1.02
C GLU A 149 19.06 -12.40 -1.23
N ASP A 150 18.99 -13.12 -0.13
CA ASP A 150 19.06 -14.58 -0.04
C ASP A 150 18.44 -15.06 1.29
N ASP A 151 18.58 -16.32 1.63
CA ASP A 151 18.11 -16.89 2.91
C ASP A 151 18.90 -16.38 4.14
N ASP A 152 20.00 -15.70 3.91
CA ASP A 152 20.94 -15.30 4.97
C ASP A 152 21.00 -13.79 5.22
N THR A 153 20.42 -12.98 4.32
CA THR A 153 20.52 -11.51 4.40
C THR A 153 19.20 -10.81 4.12
N THR A 154 18.82 -9.91 5.00
CA THR A 154 17.68 -8.99 4.79
C THR A 154 18.12 -7.54 5.01
N LEU A 155 17.70 -6.67 4.11
CA LEU A 155 17.83 -5.22 4.23
C LEU A 155 16.45 -4.60 4.47
N VAL A 156 16.34 -3.73 5.47
CA VAL A 156 15.13 -2.95 5.76
C VAL A 156 15.49 -1.48 5.70
N SER A 157 14.80 -0.70 4.88
CA SER A 157 14.95 0.76 4.80
C SER A 157 13.62 1.46 5.00
N VAL A 158 13.61 2.57 5.71
CA VAL A 158 12.38 3.29 6.11
C VAL A 158 12.29 4.63 5.39
N GLU A 159 11.18 4.84 4.70
CA GLU A 159 10.88 6.12 4.04
C GLU A 159 10.01 7.00 4.94
N GLU A 160 8.99 6.43 5.61
CA GLU A 160 8.09 7.17 6.50
C GLU A 160 7.69 6.32 7.71
N GLY A 161 7.57 6.96 8.87
CA GLY A 161 7.13 6.32 10.11
C GLY A 161 8.27 5.66 10.88
N LEU A 162 7.94 4.70 11.72
CA LEU A 162 8.88 4.01 12.60
C LEU A 162 8.69 2.51 12.47
N VAL A 163 9.78 1.80 12.23
CA VAL A 163 9.80 0.36 12.02
C VAL A 163 10.61 -0.33 13.12
N ALA A 164 10.00 -1.30 13.79
CA ALA A 164 10.70 -2.14 14.79
C ALA A 164 11.19 -3.42 14.09
N VAL A 165 12.49 -3.64 14.08
CA VAL A 165 13.14 -4.80 13.47
C VAL A 165 13.71 -5.70 14.54
N GLN A 166 13.33 -6.98 14.50
CA GLN A 166 13.84 -8.03 15.38
C GLN A 166 14.53 -9.10 14.54
N HIS A 167 15.59 -9.70 15.10
CA HIS A 167 16.24 -10.85 14.48
C HIS A 167 15.36 -12.09 14.64
N ARG A 168 15.16 -12.86 13.54
CA ARG A 168 14.27 -14.02 13.56
C ARG A 168 14.80 -15.17 14.42
N TYR A 169 16.10 -15.39 14.44
CA TYR A 169 16.75 -16.52 15.10
C TYR A 169 17.45 -16.15 16.41
N LEU A 170 17.76 -14.88 16.60
CA LEU A 170 18.47 -14.38 17.78
C LEU A 170 17.59 -13.33 18.51
N PRO A 171 16.47 -13.75 19.11
CA PRO A 171 15.50 -12.81 19.71
C PRO A 171 15.96 -12.19 21.03
N VAL A 172 17.14 -12.53 21.52
CA VAL A 172 17.65 -12.21 22.86
C VAL A 172 17.85 -10.71 23.10
N ASN A 173 17.92 -9.90 22.04
CA ASN A 173 18.08 -8.46 22.18
C ASN A 173 16.83 -7.74 21.65
N ASN A 174 16.38 -6.77 22.43
CA ASN A 174 15.33 -5.83 22.07
C ASN A 174 15.50 -5.40 20.61
N GLY A 175 14.42 -5.52 19.83
CA GLY A 175 14.42 -5.10 18.44
C GLY A 175 14.93 -3.68 18.29
N LYS A 176 15.55 -3.37 17.15
CA LYS A 176 16.01 -2.01 16.82
C LYS A 176 14.90 -1.23 16.14
N LEU A 177 14.72 0.03 16.54
CA LEU A 177 13.82 0.96 15.88
C LEU A 177 14.58 1.66 14.75
N VAL A 178 14.05 1.58 13.54
CA VAL A 178 14.58 2.22 12.33
C VAL A 178 13.67 3.39 11.97
N SER A 179 14.27 4.56 11.84
CA SER A 179 13.59 5.83 11.58
C SER A 179 13.64 6.18 10.08
N PRO A 180 12.86 7.16 9.61
CA PRO A 180 12.91 7.61 8.24
C PRO A 180 14.32 8.02 7.79
N GLY A 181 14.73 7.55 6.60
CA GLY A 181 16.06 7.76 6.06
C GLY A 181 17.15 6.85 6.64
N GLU A 182 16.80 5.95 7.55
CA GLU A 182 17.70 4.94 8.06
C GLU A 182 17.44 3.58 7.41
N TYR A 183 18.46 2.73 7.39
CA TYR A 183 18.35 1.33 7.03
C TYR A 183 19.11 0.44 7.98
N ILE A 184 18.74 -0.82 8.04
CA ILE A 184 19.43 -1.87 8.79
C ILE A 184 19.58 -3.11 7.92
N ARG A 185 20.79 -3.71 7.94
CA ARG A 185 21.06 -5.00 7.31
C ARG A 185 21.13 -6.08 8.38
N ILE A 186 20.43 -7.16 8.17
CA ILE A 186 20.28 -8.25 9.10
C ILE A 186 20.88 -9.51 8.48
N TYR A 187 21.89 -10.06 9.13
CA TYR A 187 22.52 -11.32 8.74
C TYR A 187 22.04 -12.46 9.64
N LYS A 188 21.81 -13.64 9.09
CA LYS A 188 21.25 -14.79 9.79
C LYS A 188 22.00 -15.20 11.04
N ASN A 189 23.33 -15.16 10.99
CA ASN A 189 24.20 -15.67 12.02
C ASN A 189 24.91 -14.58 12.84
N GLN A 190 24.45 -13.32 12.72
CA GLN A 190 25.05 -12.19 13.43
C GLN A 190 23.98 -11.43 14.20
N PRO A 191 24.31 -10.84 15.36
CA PRO A 191 23.41 -9.92 16.05
C PRO A 191 23.02 -8.75 15.12
N LEU A 192 21.91 -8.08 15.45
CA LEU A 192 21.48 -6.91 14.69
C LEU A 192 22.60 -5.87 14.61
N ALA A 193 23.04 -5.58 13.38
CA ALA A 193 23.99 -4.53 13.09
C ALA A 193 23.45 -3.16 13.54
N ASP A 194 24.34 -2.17 13.65
CA ASP A 194 23.89 -0.80 13.85
C ASP A 194 23.21 -0.27 12.60
N LYS A 195 22.20 0.56 12.81
CA LYS A 195 21.48 1.21 11.73
C LYS A 195 22.38 2.26 11.07
N SER A 196 22.22 2.41 9.76
CA SER A 196 22.96 3.35 8.93
C SER A 196 22.01 4.32 8.26
N ILE A 197 22.53 5.48 7.87
CA ILE A 197 21.74 6.51 7.18
C ILE A 197 21.81 6.25 5.67
N ASP A 198 20.65 6.12 5.06
CA ASP A 198 20.52 6.15 3.59
C ASP A 198 20.58 7.60 3.11
N LYS A 199 21.75 8.01 2.61
CA LYS A 199 21.98 9.38 2.14
C LYS A 199 21.04 9.78 1.00
N GLY A 200 20.65 8.84 0.17
CA GLY A 200 19.71 9.08 -0.94
C GLY A 200 18.29 9.34 -0.42
N GLN A 201 17.82 8.52 0.49
CA GLN A 201 16.52 8.69 1.13
C GLN A 201 16.48 9.92 2.05
N ALA A 202 17.55 10.15 2.83
CA ALA A 202 17.66 11.34 3.68
C ALA A 202 17.56 12.64 2.85
N LEU A 203 18.25 12.71 1.70
CA LEU A 203 18.15 13.86 0.80
C LEU A 203 16.75 14.04 0.23
N LYS A 204 16.10 12.95 -0.18
CA LYS A 204 14.71 12.97 -0.70
C LYS A 204 13.73 13.48 0.35
N HIS A 205 13.89 13.05 1.61
CA HIS A 205 13.08 13.55 2.74
C HIS A 205 13.23 15.04 2.96
N VAL A 206 14.47 15.55 2.93
CA VAL A 206 14.74 16.99 3.09
C VAL A 206 14.12 17.78 1.95
N LEU A 207 14.22 17.30 0.71
CA LEU A 207 13.61 17.94 -0.45
C LEU A 207 12.09 17.94 -0.39
N ASN A 208 11.47 16.82 -0.01
CA ASN A 208 10.02 16.72 0.13
C ASN A 208 9.48 17.58 1.28
N ALA A 209 10.15 17.58 2.43
CA ALA A 209 9.79 18.43 3.56
C ALA A 209 9.90 19.92 3.22
N GLY A 210 10.94 20.29 2.46
CA GLY A 210 11.10 21.66 1.93
C GLY A 210 9.98 22.05 0.97
N ALA A 211 9.64 21.18 0.03
CA ALA A 211 8.55 21.41 -0.92
C ALA A 211 7.19 21.53 -0.21
N GLU A 212 6.92 20.68 0.79
CA GLU A 212 5.68 20.73 1.57
C GLU A 212 5.60 22.01 2.43
N ALA A 213 6.71 22.46 2.99
CA ALA A 213 6.77 23.72 3.74
C ALA A 213 6.46 24.93 2.84
N VAL A 214 7.04 24.98 1.64
CA VAL A 214 6.76 26.03 0.66
C VAL A 214 5.30 25.98 0.22
N TYR A 215 4.76 24.80 -0.05
CA TYR A 215 3.35 24.64 -0.42
C TYR A 215 2.39 25.13 0.68
N ARG A 216 2.67 24.82 1.94
CA ARG A 216 1.90 25.33 3.10
C ARG A 216 1.96 26.82 3.24
N ILE A 217 3.11 27.46 2.96
CA ILE A 217 3.26 28.92 2.99
C ILE A 217 2.42 29.55 1.90
N ILE A 218 2.45 29.04 0.68
CA ILE A 218 1.68 29.54 -0.46
C ILE A 218 0.16 29.40 -0.19
N LEU A 219 -0.30 28.28 0.34
CA LEU A 219 -1.72 28.06 0.64
C LEU A 219 -2.21 28.81 1.87
N ARG A 220 -1.33 29.13 2.83
CA ARG A 220 -1.68 29.87 4.05
C ARG A 220 -1.79 31.38 3.83
N ASN A 221 -1.28 31.87 2.70
CA ASN A 221 -1.31 33.27 2.32
C ASN A 221 -1.94 33.48 0.94
N PRO A 222 -3.26 33.28 0.77
CA PRO A 222 -3.96 33.73 -0.42
C PRO A 222 -4.23 35.23 -0.32
N GLN A 223 -3.21 36.03 -0.10
CA GLN A 223 -3.30 37.46 -0.38
C GLN A 223 -3.00 37.65 -1.86
N VAL A 224 -4.04 37.46 -2.65
CA VAL A 224 -4.14 38.13 -3.94
C VAL A 224 -4.04 39.64 -3.66
N PRO A 225 -3.09 40.36 -4.21
CA PRO A 225 -3.17 41.81 -4.21
C PRO A 225 -4.36 42.17 -5.12
N GLY A 226 -5.53 42.29 -4.48
CA GLY A 226 -6.71 42.88 -5.11
C GLY A 226 -6.40 44.35 -5.33
N GLY A 227 -6.10 44.69 -6.55
CA GLY A 227 -6.06 46.06 -7.04
C GLY A 227 -7.42 46.71 -6.85
N GLY A 228 -7.56 47.48 -5.78
CA GLY A 228 -8.61 48.45 -5.55
C GLY A 228 -8.09 49.81 -5.89
N GLY A 229 -8.08 50.16 -7.15
CA GLY A 229 -7.80 51.52 -7.61
C GLY A 229 -8.85 52.49 -7.12
N ARG A 230 -8.44 53.43 -6.28
CA ARG A 230 -9.19 54.65 -6.04
C ARG A 230 -8.46 55.78 -6.75
N VAL A 231 -9.07 56.26 -7.79
CA VAL A 231 -8.63 57.47 -8.52
C VAL A 231 -9.09 58.68 -7.69
N PRO A 232 -8.22 59.62 -7.41
CA PRO A 232 -8.60 61.04 -7.38
C PRO A 232 -7.85 61.75 -8.51
N GLY A 233 -8.63 62.54 -9.22
CA GLY A 233 -8.19 63.23 -10.40
C GLY A 233 -7.30 64.43 -10.19
N THR A 234 -6.87 64.93 -11.32
CA THR A 234 -6.46 66.27 -11.74
C THR A 234 -5.06 66.78 -11.41
N GLY A 235 -4.31 67.03 -12.46
CA GLY A 235 -3.45 68.23 -12.55
C GLY A 235 -1.99 67.99 -12.94
N GLY A 236 -1.64 68.27 -14.20
CA GLY A 236 -0.47 69.07 -14.48
C GLY A 236 0.75 68.37 -15.09
N THR A 237 0.84 68.47 -16.42
CA THR A 237 2.02 68.83 -17.27
C THR A 237 3.37 68.21 -17.01
N GLY A 238 3.93 67.57 -18.05
CA GLY A 238 5.33 67.81 -18.45
C GLY A 238 6.25 66.64 -18.53
N GLY A 239 6.57 66.19 -19.74
CA GLY A 239 7.95 65.96 -20.19
C GLY A 239 8.56 64.59 -19.98
N GLY A 240 8.89 63.95 -21.09
CA GLY A 240 10.12 63.17 -21.22
C GLY A 240 10.01 61.65 -21.22
N VAL A 241 9.95 61.09 -22.39
CA VAL A 241 10.42 59.72 -22.77
C VAL A 241 11.94 59.78 -22.86
N PRO A 242 12.76 58.70 -22.74
CA PRO A 242 12.57 57.38 -23.33
C PRO A 242 13.08 56.20 -22.49
N GLY A 243 12.55 55.02 -22.86
CA GLY A 243 13.22 53.77 -23.12
C GLY A 243 14.19 53.17 -22.10
N ASP A 244 13.80 52.02 -21.53
CA ASP A 244 14.82 51.00 -21.32
C ASP A 244 14.24 49.58 -21.47
N THR A 245 14.95 48.90 -22.34
CA THR A 245 14.87 47.57 -22.85
C THR A 245 14.74 46.50 -21.77
N GLN A 246 13.79 45.62 -22.03
CA GLN A 246 13.69 44.27 -21.44
C GLN A 246 15.03 43.53 -21.62
N ASN A 247 15.64 43.19 -20.50
CA ASN A 247 16.74 42.22 -20.49
C ASN A 247 16.23 40.95 -19.76
N THR A 248 15.52 40.14 -20.51
CA THR A 248 15.21 38.76 -20.11
C THR A 248 16.35 37.89 -20.66
N PRO A 249 17.09 37.17 -19.79
CA PRO A 249 18.10 36.25 -20.27
C PRO A 249 17.42 35.06 -21.02
N PRO A 250 18.01 34.58 -22.12
CA PRO A 250 17.47 33.45 -22.86
C PRO A 250 17.49 32.17 -22.02
N PRO A 251 16.55 31.22 -22.26
CA PRO A 251 16.52 29.96 -21.58
C PRO A 251 17.78 29.12 -21.89
N PRO A 252 18.27 28.31 -20.97
CA PRO A 252 19.43 27.46 -21.18
C PRO A 252 19.17 26.43 -22.28
N ALA A 253 20.19 26.18 -23.10
CA ALA A 253 20.15 25.22 -24.19
C ALA A 253 19.94 23.79 -23.70
N PRO A 254 19.22 22.92 -24.43
CA PRO A 254 19.06 21.53 -24.08
C PRO A 254 20.40 20.77 -24.12
N PRO A 255 20.58 19.75 -23.26
CA PRO A 255 21.78 18.95 -23.22
C PRO A 255 21.98 18.17 -24.54
N PRO A 256 23.22 17.90 -24.96
CA PRO A 256 23.51 17.14 -26.16
C PRO A 256 23.09 15.68 -26.03
N PRO A 257 22.70 14.99 -27.11
CA PRO A 257 22.37 13.59 -27.08
C PRO A 257 23.59 12.73 -26.73
N PRO A 258 23.39 11.57 -26.07
CA PRO A 258 24.48 10.67 -25.74
C PRO A 258 25.14 10.12 -27.03
N PRO A 259 26.47 9.85 -26.99
CA PRO A 259 27.14 9.25 -28.13
C PRO A 259 26.61 7.84 -28.38
N GLY A 260 26.25 7.59 -29.63
CA GLY A 260 25.82 6.28 -30.07
C GLY A 260 26.96 5.25 -29.94
N VAL A 261 26.54 4.04 -29.44
CA VAL A 261 27.34 2.81 -29.57
C VAL A 261 26.55 1.89 -30.49
#